data_49e08bcb95c15fe0a6d47d2b701a508b
#
_entry.id   49e08bcb95c15fe0a6d47d2b701a508b
#
_cell.length_a   1.000
_cell.length_b   1.000
_cell.length_c   1.000
_cell.angle_alpha   90.00
_cell.angle_beta   90.00
_cell.angle_gamma   90.00
#
_symmetry.space_group_name_H-M   'P 1'
#
loop_
_entity.id
_entity.type
_entity.pdbx_description
1 polymer ?
#
loop_
_entity_poly.entity_id
_entity_poly.type
_entity_poly.pdbx_seq_one_letter_code
_entity_poly.pdbx_strand_id
1 'polypeptide(L)'
;MATSKLIILDRDGVINEDSDNYIKSAAEWRPIPGSLEAIARLNQHGYRVAVATNQAGLARGLFDMHALNAIHQKLHLTAQTLGAHVNAIFFCPHAPEDFCDCRKPRPGMLRAVGQRFGSELAGIPFVGDSLRDLQAAFEVGCTPYLVRTGKGKLTIDKGGLPPGTIVLDSLAAVADKLLQTDQLVGETVELARSALLKEKNK
;
A
#
# COMPACT_ATOMS: atom_id res chain seq x y z
N MET A 1 -3.37 24.44 -2.65
CA MET A 1 -2.31 23.52 -2.18
C MET A 1 -2.50 22.23 -2.95
N ALA A 2 -1.47 21.70 -3.61
CA ALA A 2 -1.57 20.41 -4.27
C ALA A 2 -1.90 19.35 -3.19
N THR A 3 -2.99 18.62 -3.35
CA THR A 3 -3.35 17.51 -2.48
C THR A 3 -2.23 16.49 -2.58
N SER A 4 -1.51 16.28 -1.48
CA SER A 4 -0.41 15.32 -1.44
C SER A 4 -1.00 13.93 -1.71
N LYS A 5 -0.56 13.29 -2.80
CA LYS A 5 -0.98 11.95 -3.17
C LYS A 5 -0.53 10.95 -2.10
N LEU A 6 -1.41 10.05 -1.70
CA LEU A 6 -1.12 8.98 -0.74
C LEU A 6 -1.43 7.63 -1.37
N ILE A 7 -0.59 6.64 -1.09
CA ILE A 7 -0.85 5.23 -1.35
C ILE A 7 -0.55 4.42 -0.09
N ILE A 8 -1.38 3.43 0.18
CA ILE A 8 -1.21 2.52 1.32
C ILE A 8 -0.88 1.13 0.78
N LEU A 9 0.14 0.50 1.34
CA LEU A 9 0.62 -0.81 0.92
C LEU A 9 0.58 -1.79 2.10
N ASP A 10 0.16 -3.03 1.87
CA ASP A 10 0.59 -4.10 2.75
C ASP A 10 2.09 -4.36 2.56
N ARG A 11 2.73 -5.01 3.50
CA ARG A 11 4.16 -5.31 3.46
C ARG A 11 4.41 -6.67 2.82
N ASP A 12 3.95 -7.73 3.48
CA ASP A 12 4.19 -9.12 3.09
C ASP A 12 3.30 -9.49 1.91
N GLY A 13 3.87 -10.04 0.85
CA GLY A 13 3.17 -10.35 -0.39
C GLY A 13 2.99 -9.17 -1.36
N VAL A 14 3.30 -7.94 -0.94
CA VAL A 14 3.23 -6.72 -1.77
C VAL A 14 4.61 -6.11 -1.98
N ILE A 15 5.31 -5.77 -0.89
CA ILE A 15 6.66 -5.19 -0.93
C ILE A 15 7.72 -6.28 -0.89
N ASN A 16 7.55 -7.25 -0.01
CA ASN A 16 8.44 -8.40 0.16
C ASN A 16 7.69 -9.73 0.03
N GLU A 17 8.47 -10.77 -0.24
CA GLU A 17 7.94 -12.15 -0.25
C GLU A 17 7.22 -12.47 1.05
N ASP A 18 6.08 -13.16 0.95
CA ASP A 18 5.32 -13.63 2.11
C ASP A 18 5.81 -15.02 2.55
N SER A 19 5.53 -15.38 3.79
CA SER A 19 5.85 -16.69 4.37
C SER A 19 4.75 -17.16 5.32
N ASP A 20 4.30 -18.40 5.15
CA ASP A 20 3.37 -19.02 6.09
C ASP A 20 4.00 -19.23 7.48
N ASN A 21 5.34 -19.20 7.55
CA ASN A 21 6.12 -19.28 8.79
C ASN A 21 6.51 -17.92 9.36
N TYR A 22 5.89 -16.83 8.89
CA TYR A 22 6.22 -15.42 9.19
C TYR A 22 7.62 -15.00 8.71
N ILE A 23 7.84 -13.72 8.59
CA ILE A 23 9.18 -13.11 8.41
C ILE A 23 9.65 -12.68 9.80
N LYS A 24 10.57 -13.44 10.37
CA LYS A 24 10.97 -13.33 11.79
C LYS A 24 12.26 -12.56 12.01
N SER A 25 13.02 -12.32 10.94
CA SER A 25 14.30 -11.63 11.00
C SER A 25 14.58 -10.81 9.75
N ALA A 26 15.49 -9.84 9.87
CA ALA A 26 15.97 -9.10 8.71
C ALA A 26 16.65 -10.02 7.66
N ALA A 27 17.23 -11.15 8.08
CA ALA A 27 17.85 -12.12 7.16
C ALA A 27 16.81 -12.80 6.27
N GLU A 28 15.59 -13.02 6.78
CA GLU A 28 14.49 -13.65 6.04
C GLU A 28 13.75 -12.67 5.10
N TRP A 29 13.84 -11.36 5.37
CA TRP A 29 13.15 -10.36 4.57
C TRP A 29 13.81 -10.21 3.18
N ARG A 30 13.02 -10.39 2.12
CA ARG A 30 13.45 -10.29 0.71
C ARG A 30 12.43 -9.47 -0.07
N PRO A 31 12.82 -8.37 -0.75
CA PRO A 31 11.89 -7.62 -1.57
C PRO A 31 11.41 -8.47 -2.76
N ILE A 32 10.16 -8.28 -3.14
CA ILE A 32 9.64 -8.79 -4.42
C ILE A 32 10.31 -7.98 -5.54
N PRO A 33 10.85 -8.63 -6.58
CA PRO A 33 11.47 -7.92 -7.70
C PRO A 33 10.55 -6.85 -8.30
N GLY A 34 11.06 -5.63 -8.46
CA GLY A 34 10.31 -4.47 -8.99
C GLY A 34 9.44 -3.74 -7.97
N SER A 35 9.29 -4.24 -6.73
CA SER A 35 8.41 -3.60 -5.74
C SER A 35 9.00 -2.29 -5.19
N LEU A 36 10.28 -2.25 -4.90
CA LEU A 36 10.94 -1.04 -4.40
C LEU A 36 11.13 -0.01 -5.50
N GLU A 37 11.41 -0.43 -6.71
CA GLU A 37 11.46 0.42 -7.91
C GLU A 37 10.09 1.07 -8.18
N ALA A 38 9.01 0.32 -8.00
CA ALA A 38 7.66 0.85 -8.10
C ALA A 38 7.40 1.95 -7.05
N ILE A 39 7.84 1.74 -5.80
CA ILE A 39 7.78 2.76 -4.74
C ILE A 39 8.59 4.00 -5.14
N ALA A 40 9.82 3.83 -5.66
CA ALA A 40 10.65 4.95 -6.10
C ALA A 40 9.94 5.79 -7.18
N ARG A 41 9.34 5.14 -8.18
CA ARG A 41 8.59 5.80 -9.26
C ARG A 41 7.37 6.56 -8.71
N LEU A 42 6.61 5.95 -7.80
CA LEU A 42 5.49 6.61 -7.14
C LEU A 42 5.96 7.86 -6.36
N ASN A 43 7.05 7.75 -5.60
CA ASN A 43 7.61 8.88 -4.87
C ASN A 43 8.03 10.03 -5.80
N GLN A 44 8.67 9.73 -6.93
CA GLN A 44 9.07 10.73 -7.95
C GLN A 44 7.86 11.50 -8.51
N HIS A 45 6.66 10.89 -8.52
CA HIS A 45 5.41 11.50 -8.95
C HIS A 45 4.57 12.07 -7.79
N GLY A 46 5.20 12.28 -6.63
CA GLY A 46 4.62 12.96 -5.49
C GLY A 46 3.75 12.09 -4.57
N TYR A 47 3.75 10.77 -4.74
CA TYR A 47 3.08 9.88 -3.81
C TYR A 47 3.85 9.74 -2.51
N ARG A 48 3.16 9.95 -1.39
CA ARG A 48 3.61 9.49 -0.07
C ARG A 48 3.18 8.04 0.10
N VAL A 49 4.08 7.22 0.61
CA VAL A 49 3.85 5.78 0.80
C VAL A 49 3.72 5.46 2.27
N ALA A 50 2.58 4.91 2.67
CA ALA A 50 2.35 4.34 3.99
C ALA A 50 2.29 2.81 3.89
N VAL A 51 2.85 2.11 4.86
CA VAL A 51 2.71 0.66 5.00
C VAL A 51 1.74 0.35 6.12
N ALA A 52 0.83 -0.61 5.91
CA ALA A 52 -0.14 -1.07 6.90
C ALA A 52 -0.16 -2.61 6.96
N THR A 53 0.54 -3.20 7.93
CA THR A 53 0.82 -4.65 7.98
C THR A 53 0.36 -5.34 9.26
N ASN A 54 -0.18 -6.57 9.14
CA ASN A 54 -0.53 -7.42 10.27
C ASN A 54 0.67 -8.27 10.70
N GLN A 55 1.11 -8.15 11.95
CA GLN A 55 2.30 -8.82 12.49
C GLN A 55 1.98 -9.68 13.71
N ALA A 56 1.10 -10.68 13.53
CA ALA A 56 0.66 -11.57 14.62
C ALA A 56 1.78 -12.45 15.20
N GLY A 57 2.91 -12.55 14.52
CA GLY A 57 4.08 -13.26 15.07
C GLY A 57 4.59 -12.66 16.37
N LEU A 58 4.36 -11.35 16.60
CA LEU A 58 4.67 -10.67 17.87
C LEU A 58 3.82 -11.23 19.00
N ALA A 59 2.47 -11.24 18.86
CA ALA A 59 1.58 -11.81 19.89
C ALA A 59 1.86 -13.28 20.14
N ARG A 60 2.32 -14.01 19.13
CA ARG A 60 2.66 -15.44 19.23
C ARG A 60 4.06 -15.71 19.78
N GLY A 61 4.84 -14.65 20.09
CA GLY A 61 6.20 -14.79 20.62
C GLY A 61 7.20 -15.40 19.62
N LEU A 62 6.91 -15.36 18.32
CA LEU A 62 7.79 -15.93 17.29
C LEU A 62 8.98 -15.02 16.96
N PHE A 63 8.83 -13.75 17.20
CA PHE A 63 9.86 -12.71 17.16
C PHE A 63 9.41 -11.53 18.04
N ASP A 64 10.33 -10.66 18.37
CA ASP A 64 10.12 -9.52 19.24
C ASP A 64 10.12 -8.17 18.45
N MET A 65 9.92 -7.08 19.18
CA MET A 65 9.96 -5.73 18.59
C MET A 65 11.33 -5.36 18.04
N HIS A 66 12.41 -5.91 18.60
CA HIS A 66 13.76 -5.66 18.10
C HIS A 66 13.93 -6.29 16.70
N ALA A 67 13.47 -7.53 16.52
CA ALA A 67 13.48 -8.21 15.23
C ALA A 67 12.60 -7.49 14.19
N LEU A 68 11.39 -7.04 14.58
CA LEU A 68 10.52 -6.28 13.68
C LEU A 68 11.16 -4.95 13.26
N ASN A 69 11.78 -4.23 14.18
CA ASN A 69 12.49 -2.99 13.88
C ASN A 69 13.68 -3.24 12.94
N ALA A 70 14.42 -4.32 13.11
CA ALA A 70 15.50 -4.71 12.20
C ALA A 70 15.00 -5.03 10.78
N ILE A 71 13.83 -5.67 10.66
CA ILE A 71 13.15 -5.91 9.36
C ILE A 71 12.79 -4.57 8.71
N HIS A 72 12.15 -3.66 9.45
CA HIS A 72 11.75 -2.35 8.93
C HIS A 72 12.97 -1.50 8.56
N GLN A 73 14.04 -1.54 9.36
CA GLN A 73 15.29 -0.87 9.04
C GLN A 73 15.89 -1.39 7.72
N LYS A 74 15.92 -2.72 7.53
CA LYS A 74 16.38 -3.32 6.27
C LYS A 74 15.53 -2.86 5.09
N LEU A 75 14.19 -2.82 5.24
CA LEU A 75 13.30 -2.29 4.21
C LEU A 75 13.69 -0.85 3.86
N HIS A 76 13.82 0.04 4.84
CA HIS A 76 14.18 1.43 4.61
C HIS A 76 15.53 1.58 3.91
N LEU A 77 16.56 0.88 4.39
CA LEU A 77 17.92 0.95 3.81
C LEU A 77 17.93 0.43 2.37
N THR A 78 17.27 -0.71 2.11
CA THR A 78 17.19 -1.27 0.74
C THR A 78 16.37 -0.36 -0.18
N ALA A 79 15.26 0.19 0.28
CA ALA A 79 14.46 1.15 -0.48
C ALA A 79 15.29 2.39 -0.85
N GLN A 80 16.04 2.93 0.10
CA GLN A 80 16.87 4.12 -0.09
C GLN A 80 17.93 3.92 -1.19
N THR A 81 18.51 2.72 -1.33
CA THR A 81 19.49 2.45 -2.41
C THR A 81 18.89 2.56 -3.82
N LEU A 82 17.58 2.47 -3.92
CA LEU A 82 16.82 2.57 -5.18
C LEU A 82 16.08 3.92 -5.31
N GLY A 83 16.34 4.87 -4.40
CA GLY A 83 15.63 6.16 -4.37
C GLY A 83 14.17 6.05 -3.93
N ALA A 84 13.78 4.93 -3.33
CA ALA A 84 12.46 4.74 -2.76
C ALA A 84 12.39 5.19 -1.30
N HIS A 85 11.24 5.74 -0.91
CA HIS A 85 11.00 6.19 0.45
C HIS A 85 9.63 5.73 0.96
N VAL A 86 9.62 5.09 2.13
CA VAL A 86 8.41 4.75 2.88
C VAL A 86 8.25 5.80 3.99
N ASN A 87 7.15 6.55 3.95
CA ASN A 87 6.93 7.69 4.85
C ASN A 87 6.50 7.29 6.26
N ALA A 88 5.81 6.16 6.40
CA ALA A 88 5.40 5.60 7.68
C ALA A 88 5.08 4.11 7.56
N ILE A 89 5.33 3.37 8.63
CA ILE A 89 4.92 1.95 8.75
C ILE A 89 4.02 1.82 9.97
N PHE A 90 2.79 1.38 9.72
CA PHE A 90 1.81 1.00 10.72
C PHE A 90 1.76 -0.53 10.80
N PHE A 91 1.73 -1.06 11.99
CA PHE A 91 1.60 -2.51 12.17
C PHE A 91 0.63 -2.85 13.30
N CYS A 92 -0.04 -3.99 13.14
CA CYS A 92 -0.85 -4.58 14.18
C CYS A 92 -0.07 -5.74 14.82
N PRO A 93 0.30 -5.64 16.11
CA PRO A 93 1.05 -6.68 16.80
C PRO A 93 0.17 -7.85 17.28
N HIS A 94 -1.15 -7.72 17.18
CA HIS A 94 -2.12 -8.62 17.82
C HIS A 94 -2.41 -9.86 16.99
N ALA A 95 -2.74 -10.96 17.67
CA ALA A 95 -3.29 -12.17 17.07
C ALA A 95 -4.78 -11.98 16.69
N PRO A 96 -5.36 -12.86 15.84
CA PRO A 96 -6.79 -12.77 15.50
C PRO A 96 -7.70 -12.84 16.72
N GLU A 97 -7.30 -13.58 17.74
CA GLU A 97 -8.02 -13.85 18.97
C GLU A 97 -8.10 -12.64 19.93
N ASP A 98 -7.26 -11.61 19.70
CA ASP A 98 -7.23 -10.39 20.53
C ASP A 98 -8.34 -9.40 20.17
N PHE A 99 -9.09 -9.63 19.08
CA PHE A 99 -10.23 -8.84 18.64
C PHE A 99 -9.97 -7.32 18.60
N CYS A 100 -8.73 -6.89 18.36
CA CYS A 100 -8.36 -5.47 18.29
C CYS A 100 -8.91 -4.78 17.04
N ASP A 101 -9.03 -3.46 17.08
CA ASP A 101 -9.50 -2.65 15.97
C ASP A 101 -8.46 -2.48 14.84
N CYS A 102 -7.15 -2.59 15.17
CA CYS A 102 -6.09 -2.29 14.21
C CYS A 102 -5.79 -3.44 13.25
N ARG A 103 -6.22 -4.68 13.56
CA ARG A 103 -5.93 -5.84 12.72
C ARG A 103 -6.86 -5.90 11.52
N LYS A 104 -6.31 -5.82 10.29
CA LYS A 104 -7.05 -6.10 9.05
C LYS A 104 -7.74 -7.48 9.15
N PRO A 105 -9.03 -7.64 8.81
CA PRO A 105 -9.85 -6.73 7.99
C PRO A 105 -10.48 -5.54 8.71
N ARG A 106 -10.29 -5.35 10.02
CA ARG A 106 -10.78 -4.16 10.70
C ARG A 106 -10.03 -2.92 10.25
N PRO A 107 -10.71 -1.76 10.14
CA PRO A 107 -10.18 -0.57 9.47
C PRO A 107 -9.32 0.34 10.36
N GLY A 108 -9.16 0.03 11.67
CA GLY A 108 -8.54 0.95 12.63
C GLY A 108 -7.13 1.38 12.24
N MET A 109 -6.31 0.47 11.68
CA MET A 109 -4.97 0.82 11.22
C MET A 109 -5.00 1.80 10.03
N LEU A 110 -5.94 1.64 9.10
CA LEU A 110 -6.08 2.57 7.96
C LEU A 110 -6.59 3.94 8.42
N ARG A 111 -7.51 3.98 9.37
CA ARG A 111 -7.95 5.24 9.99
C ARG A 111 -6.78 5.98 10.65
N ALA A 112 -5.88 5.26 11.33
CA ALA A 112 -4.66 5.84 11.89
C ALA A 112 -3.72 6.40 10.80
N VAL A 113 -3.63 5.72 9.63
CA VAL A 113 -2.91 6.27 8.46
C VAL A 113 -3.54 7.59 8.02
N GLY A 114 -4.86 7.63 7.81
CA GLY A 114 -5.57 8.84 7.42
C GLY A 114 -5.30 10.01 8.37
N GLN A 115 -5.42 9.77 9.67
CA GLN A 115 -5.12 10.77 10.71
C GLN A 115 -3.67 11.27 10.64
N ARG A 116 -2.70 10.36 10.54
CA ARG A 116 -1.27 10.71 10.49
C ARG A 116 -0.91 11.57 9.28
N PHE A 117 -1.56 11.31 8.14
CA PHE A 117 -1.28 12.01 6.90
C PHE A 117 -2.21 13.21 6.65
N GLY A 118 -3.20 13.43 7.51
CA GLY A 118 -4.21 14.47 7.32
C GLY A 118 -4.98 14.29 6.01
N SER A 119 -5.30 13.04 5.66
CA SER A 119 -5.91 12.68 4.38
C SER A 119 -7.23 11.97 4.59
N GLU A 120 -8.25 12.39 3.85
CA GLU A 120 -9.45 11.58 3.64
C GLU A 120 -9.05 10.30 2.91
N LEU A 121 -9.60 9.16 3.34
CA LEU A 121 -9.24 7.86 2.81
C LEU A 121 -10.02 7.48 1.54
N ALA A 122 -11.13 8.15 1.27
CA ALA A 122 -11.95 7.88 0.10
C ALA A 122 -11.13 8.03 -1.20
N GLY A 123 -11.12 6.95 -2.00
CA GLY A 123 -10.38 6.90 -3.26
C GLY A 123 -8.86 6.69 -3.14
N ILE A 124 -8.28 6.71 -1.93
CA ILE A 124 -6.85 6.42 -1.74
C ILE A 124 -6.58 4.96 -2.15
N PRO A 125 -5.58 4.69 -3.01
CA PRO A 125 -5.20 3.33 -3.35
C PRO A 125 -4.67 2.58 -2.12
N PHE A 126 -5.25 1.41 -1.85
CA PHE A 126 -4.68 0.45 -0.90
C PHE A 126 -4.36 -0.86 -1.61
N VAL A 127 -3.10 -1.24 -1.58
CA VAL A 127 -2.58 -2.43 -2.27
C VAL A 127 -2.36 -3.54 -1.27
N GLY A 128 -2.98 -4.69 -1.50
CA GLY A 128 -2.81 -5.90 -0.69
C GLY A 128 -2.78 -7.16 -1.54
N ASP A 129 -2.45 -8.28 -0.92
CA ASP A 129 -2.46 -9.61 -1.54
C ASP A 129 -3.56 -10.52 -0.97
N SER A 130 -4.26 -10.07 0.06
CA SER A 130 -5.23 -10.89 0.79
C SER A 130 -6.59 -10.23 0.90
N LEU A 131 -7.64 -11.06 1.05
CA LEU A 131 -9.01 -10.57 1.23
C LEU A 131 -9.15 -9.60 2.41
N ARG A 132 -8.37 -9.81 3.49
CA ARG A 132 -8.36 -8.94 4.68
C ARG A 132 -7.96 -7.50 4.35
N ASP A 133 -7.03 -7.33 3.42
CA ASP A 133 -6.54 -6.04 2.98
C ASP A 133 -7.65 -5.30 2.24
N LEU A 134 -8.27 -5.98 1.30
CA LEU A 134 -9.33 -5.44 0.46
C LEU A 134 -10.57 -5.06 1.27
N GLN A 135 -10.94 -5.89 2.25
CA GLN A 135 -12.06 -5.60 3.16
C GLN A 135 -11.78 -4.37 4.03
N ALA A 136 -10.56 -4.28 4.60
CA ALA A 136 -10.17 -3.09 5.37
C ALA A 136 -10.18 -1.83 4.51
N ALA A 137 -9.69 -1.91 3.25
CA ALA A 137 -9.71 -0.81 2.29
C ALA A 137 -11.14 -0.36 1.98
N PHE A 138 -12.00 -1.31 1.64
CA PHE A 138 -13.41 -1.06 1.30
C PHE A 138 -14.18 -0.38 2.42
N GLU A 139 -13.97 -0.82 3.66
CA GLU A 139 -14.62 -0.29 4.86
C GLU A 139 -14.37 1.21 5.08
N VAL A 140 -13.22 1.74 4.65
CA VAL A 140 -12.87 3.15 4.78
C VAL A 140 -12.98 3.93 3.47
N GLY A 141 -13.53 3.33 2.42
CA GLY A 141 -13.69 3.96 1.11
C GLY A 141 -12.42 4.08 0.28
N CYS A 142 -11.32 3.44 0.68
CA CYS A 142 -10.12 3.30 -0.15
C CYS A 142 -10.45 2.50 -1.43
N THR A 143 -9.71 2.75 -2.51
CA THR A 143 -9.77 1.90 -3.70
C THR A 143 -8.93 0.65 -3.49
N PRO A 144 -9.54 -0.56 -3.42
CA PRO A 144 -8.80 -1.78 -3.18
C PRO A 144 -8.08 -2.27 -4.44
N TYR A 145 -6.78 -2.46 -4.34
CA TYR A 145 -5.94 -3.11 -5.36
C TYR A 145 -5.47 -4.46 -4.84
N LEU A 146 -5.74 -5.51 -5.60
CA LEU A 146 -5.23 -6.86 -5.33
C LEU A 146 -4.06 -7.15 -6.27
N VAL A 147 -2.90 -7.48 -5.71
CA VAL A 147 -1.77 -7.98 -6.50
C VAL A 147 -1.72 -9.49 -6.48
N ARG A 148 -1.27 -10.11 -7.60
CA ARG A 148 -1.16 -11.58 -7.74
C ARG A 148 0.06 -12.16 -7.02
N THR A 149 0.98 -11.31 -6.55
CA THR A 149 2.11 -11.71 -5.70
C THR A 149 1.61 -12.20 -4.34
N GLY A 150 2.49 -12.78 -3.53
CA GLY A 150 2.12 -13.32 -2.23
C GLY A 150 0.97 -14.32 -2.31
N LYS A 151 -0.08 -14.06 -1.56
CA LYS A 151 -1.33 -14.86 -1.52
C LYS A 151 -2.37 -14.43 -2.55
N GLY A 152 -2.06 -13.45 -3.42
CA GLY A 152 -3.05 -12.84 -4.30
C GLY A 152 -3.74 -13.82 -5.24
N LYS A 153 -3.03 -14.76 -5.84
CA LYS A 153 -3.64 -15.81 -6.67
C LYS A 153 -4.64 -16.65 -5.88
N LEU A 154 -4.25 -17.09 -4.69
CA LEU A 154 -5.12 -17.85 -3.80
C LEU A 154 -6.35 -17.02 -3.36
N THR A 155 -6.18 -15.71 -3.17
CA THR A 155 -7.27 -14.78 -2.82
C THR A 155 -8.26 -14.66 -3.97
N ILE A 156 -7.79 -14.59 -5.22
CA ILE A 156 -8.64 -14.58 -6.40
C ILE A 156 -9.45 -15.88 -6.52
N ASP A 157 -8.78 -17.03 -6.36
CA ASP A 157 -9.40 -18.36 -6.49
C ASP A 157 -10.50 -18.58 -5.44
N LYS A 158 -10.32 -18.04 -4.23
CA LYS A 158 -11.34 -18.09 -3.16
C LYS A 158 -12.54 -17.19 -3.42
N GLY A 159 -12.37 -16.14 -4.20
CA GLY A 159 -13.43 -15.18 -4.50
C GLY A 159 -13.82 -14.28 -3.32
N GLY A 160 -15.00 -13.67 -3.42
CA GLY A 160 -15.53 -12.78 -2.37
C GLY A 160 -14.83 -11.41 -2.32
N LEU A 161 -14.23 -10.99 -3.43
CA LEU A 161 -13.56 -9.69 -3.51
C LEU A 161 -14.59 -8.55 -3.36
N PRO A 162 -14.29 -7.50 -2.57
CA PRO A 162 -15.15 -6.33 -2.46
C PRO A 162 -15.40 -5.67 -3.83
N PRO A 163 -16.56 -5.04 -4.02
CA PRO A 163 -16.86 -4.29 -5.24
C PRO A 163 -15.79 -3.22 -5.52
N GLY A 164 -15.47 -3.03 -6.80
CA GLY A 164 -14.44 -2.04 -7.21
C GLY A 164 -13.00 -2.50 -7.02
N THR A 165 -12.76 -3.75 -6.59
CA THR A 165 -11.39 -4.29 -6.50
C THR A 165 -10.73 -4.36 -7.87
N ILE A 166 -9.55 -3.76 -7.99
CA ILE A 166 -8.72 -3.78 -9.19
C ILE A 166 -7.63 -4.83 -9.02
N VAL A 167 -7.61 -5.82 -9.91
CA VAL A 167 -6.63 -6.93 -9.85
C VAL A 167 -5.50 -6.67 -10.83
N LEU A 168 -4.25 -6.72 -10.34
CA LEU A 168 -3.05 -6.50 -11.14
C LEU A 168 -1.96 -7.54 -10.76
N ASP A 169 -0.94 -7.67 -11.59
CA ASP A 169 0.06 -8.72 -11.38
C ASP A 169 1.01 -8.45 -10.22
N SER A 170 1.37 -7.17 -9.98
CA SER A 170 2.37 -6.77 -8.99
C SER A 170 2.20 -5.31 -8.59
N LEU A 171 2.96 -4.87 -7.57
CA LEU A 171 3.05 -3.46 -7.22
C LEU A 171 3.59 -2.59 -8.36
N ALA A 172 4.48 -3.15 -9.21
CA ALA A 172 4.96 -2.45 -10.40
C ALA A 172 3.81 -2.12 -11.36
N ALA A 173 2.91 -3.09 -11.62
CA ALA A 173 1.74 -2.86 -12.45
C ALA A 173 0.73 -1.88 -11.83
N VAL A 174 0.62 -1.85 -10.49
CA VAL A 174 -0.18 -0.83 -9.79
C VAL A 174 0.41 0.56 -10.02
N ALA A 175 1.73 0.72 -9.87
CA ALA A 175 2.41 1.97 -10.13
C ALA A 175 2.20 2.44 -11.58
N ASP A 176 2.36 1.55 -12.57
CA ASP A 176 2.11 1.88 -13.98
C ASP A 176 0.71 2.43 -14.19
N LYS A 177 -0.30 1.73 -13.65
CA LYS A 177 -1.71 2.14 -13.77
C LYS A 177 -1.97 3.51 -13.13
N LEU A 178 -1.47 3.75 -11.93
CA LEU A 178 -1.68 5.01 -11.22
C LEU A 178 -1.01 6.18 -11.95
N LEU A 179 0.23 6.01 -12.40
CA LEU A 179 1.00 7.04 -13.07
C LEU A 179 0.41 7.38 -14.45
N GLN A 180 -0.08 6.37 -15.18
CA GLN A 180 -0.79 6.58 -16.44
C GLN A 180 -2.10 7.37 -16.23
N THR A 181 -2.86 7.04 -15.19
CA THR A 181 -4.09 7.76 -14.84
C THR A 181 -3.80 9.23 -14.50
N ASP A 182 -2.74 9.48 -13.72
CA ASP A 182 -2.32 10.84 -13.36
C ASP A 182 -1.93 11.68 -14.57
N GLN A 183 -1.21 11.07 -15.53
CA GLN A 183 -0.82 11.75 -16.77
C GLN A 183 -2.05 12.15 -17.58
N LEU A 184 -3.01 11.26 -17.79
CA LEU A 184 -4.25 11.55 -18.52
C LEU A 184 -5.06 12.67 -17.88
N VAL A 185 -5.17 12.67 -16.54
CA VAL A 185 -5.84 13.75 -15.79
C VAL A 185 -5.10 15.08 -16.00
N GLY A 186 -3.77 15.08 -15.92
CA GLY A 186 -2.94 16.26 -16.15
C GLY A 186 -3.14 16.87 -17.54
N GLU A 187 -3.12 16.05 -18.58
CA GLU A 187 -3.34 16.47 -19.98
C GLU A 187 -4.75 17.05 -20.17
N THR A 188 -5.77 16.43 -19.58
CA THR A 188 -7.16 16.91 -19.66
C THR A 188 -7.32 18.28 -19.00
N VAL A 189 -6.71 18.48 -17.83
CA VAL A 189 -6.75 19.77 -17.12
C VAL A 189 -6.05 20.87 -17.93
N GLU A 190 -4.90 20.58 -18.55
CA GLU A 190 -4.15 21.55 -19.35
C GLU A 190 -4.92 21.94 -20.62
N LEU A 191 -5.56 20.99 -21.31
CA LEU A 191 -6.43 21.25 -22.45
C LEU A 191 -7.62 22.15 -22.10
N ALA A 192 -8.30 21.85 -20.97
CA ALA A 192 -9.41 22.67 -20.49
C ALA A 192 -8.98 24.10 -20.16
N ARG A 193 -7.83 24.25 -19.49
CA ARG A 193 -7.25 25.56 -19.17
C ARG A 193 -6.92 26.38 -20.44
N SER A 194 -6.32 25.73 -21.42
CA SER A 194 -5.98 26.37 -22.70
C SER A 194 -7.22 26.82 -23.48
N ALA A 195 -8.31 26.03 -23.45
CA ALA A 195 -9.58 26.40 -24.06
C ALA A 195 -10.19 27.65 -23.43
N LEU A 196 -10.25 27.71 -22.10
CA LEU A 196 -10.77 28.85 -21.34
C LEU A 196 -9.99 30.14 -21.58
N LEU A 197 -8.67 30.07 -21.76
CA LEU A 197 -7.84 31.24 -22.07
C LEU A 197 -8.11 31.77 -23.47
N LYS A 198 -8.40 30.93 -24.46
CA LYS A 198 -8.75 31.33 -25.83
C LYS A 198 -10.13 32.01 -25.90
N GLU A 199 -11.09 31.62 -25.05
CA GLU A 199 -12.40 32.27 -24.99
C GLU A 199 -12.36 33.65 -24.34
N LYS A 200 -11.46 33.89 -23.38
CA LYS A 200 -11.31 35.20 -22.72
C LYS A 200 -10.59 36.25 -23.58
N ASN A 201 -9.93 35.82 -24.64
CA ASN A 201 -9.18 36.70 -25.56
C ASN A 201 -9.94 37.00 -26.88
N LYS A 202 -11.20 36.61 -26.95
CA LYS A 202 -12.16 37.00 -27.99
C LYS A 202 -13.15 38.04 -27.49
#